data_c9ca93ea708cc6c5b0db54f5b29727a0
#
_entry.id   c9ca93ea708cc6c5b0db54f5b29727a0
#
_cell.length_a   1.000
_cell.length_b   1.000
_cell.length_c   1.000
_cell.angle_alpha   90.00
_cell.angle_beta   90.00
_cell.angle_gamma   90.00
#
_symmetry.space_group_name_H-M   'P 1'
#
loop_
_entity.id
_entity.type
_entity.pdbx_description
1 polymer ?
#
loop_
_entity_poly.entity_id
_entity_poly.type
_entity_poly.pdbx_seq_one_letter_code
_entity_poly.pdbx_strand_id
1 'polypeptide(L)'
;MTGAVNNNDGIKFKVHAPDLSTVREYTLKIRRHKQDPDSLVWDRMASALPGIPSVKGQKAILFNNDLWVFTQNAAYKTSTKPSEYGWETADAYIDFPTDAKLATLVNVKYEEGATSTTSREQLYIVTENKQVFTSQDGIQWEIVPKLGSDVQALVAGFPNTLTVITDNGVYSTSDNGESQNSGQFDDTNYHPTANIYSANFETNYQLQTIMVGTTSNSDLSQTVPWVSNDGRNWFP
;
A
#
# COMPACT_ATOMS: atom_id res chain seq x y z
N MET A 1 -43.06 -28.44 12.81
CA MET A 1 -43.53 -27.11 12.37
C MET A 1 -42.34 -26.37 11.73
N THR A 2 -42.30 -26.41 10.42
CA THR A 2 -41.26 -25.67 9.64
C THR A 2 -41.95 -24.42 9.07
N GLY A 3 -42.12 -23.42 9.91
CA GLY A 3 -42.52 -22.09 9.47
C GLY A 3 -41.32 -21.32 8.98
N ALA A 4 -41.29 -20.93 7.71
CA ALA A 4 -40.29 -19.98 7.21
C ALA A 4 -40.50 -18.66 7.95
N VAL A 5 -39.54 -18.29 8.78
CA VAL A 5 -39.52 -16.98 9.46
C VAL A 5 -39.25 -15.93 8.41
N ASN A 6 -40.22 -15.08 8.14
CA ASN A 6 -40.01 -13.91 7.28
C ASN A 6 -39.12 -12.93 8.02
N ASN A 7 -37.88 -12.80 7.56
CA ASN A 7 -36.80 -12.08 8.26
C ASN A 7 -36.95 -10.54 8.29
N ASN A 8 -37.98 -9.98 7.66
CA ASN A 8 -38.13 -8.51 7.61
C ASN A 8 -38.57 -7.92 8.96
N ASP A 9 -39.38 -8.66 9.74
CA ASP A 9 -39.94 -8.17 11.00
C ASP A 9 -39.14 -8.56 12.24
N GLY A 10 -38.23 -9.54 12.12
CA GLY A 10 -37.47 -10.09 13.23
C GLY A 10 -38.31 -10.93 14.19
N ILE A 11 -37.65 -11.62 15.13
CA ILE A 11 -38.31 -12.37 16.20
C ILE A 11 -38.42 -11.45 17.41
N LYS A 12 -39.65 -11.14 17.83
CA LYS A 12 -39.89 -10.34 19.00
C LYS A 12 -40.06 -11.23 20.22
N PHE A 13 -39.40 -10.89 21.31
CA PHE A 13 -39.57 -11.55 22.60
C PHE A 13 -39.55 -10.54 23.73
N LYS A 14 -40.30 -10.83 24.78
CA LYS A 14 -40.41 -10.02 25.97
C LYS A 14 -39.66 -10.68 27.13
N VAL A 15 -38.82 -9.91 27.75
CA VAL A 15 -38.10 -10.31 28.96
C VAL A 15 -38.75 -9.61 30.16
N HIS A 16 -39.25 -10.39 31.10
CA HIS A 16 -39.78 -9.88 32.33
C HIS A 16 -38.70 -9.89 33.41
N ALA A 17 -38.61 -8.82 34.19
CA ALA A 17 -37.78 -8.83 35.40
C ALA A 17 -38.35 -9.77 36.44
N PRO A 18 -37.55 -10.24 37.40
CA PRO A 18 -38.04 -11.15 38.47
C PRO A 18 -39.24 -10.63 39.27
N ASP A 19 -39.37 -9.32 39.34
CA ASP A 19 -40.50 -8.64 39.99
C ASP A 19 -41.77 -8.60 39.17
N LEU A 20 -41.74 -9.08 37.93
CA LEU A 20 -42.80 -9.07 36.94
C LEU A 20 -43.34 -7.66 36.57
N SER A 21 -42.82 -6.62 37.15
CA SER A 21 -43.28 -5.24 36.94
C SER A 21 -42.63 -4.57 35.73
N THR A 22 -41.40 -4.95 35.43
CA THR A 22 -40.63 -4.42 34.32
C THR A 22 -40.58 -5.40 33.16
N VAL A 23 -41.01 -4.94 31.99
CA VAL A 23 -40.97 -5.72 30.74
C VAL A 23 -40.13 -4.99 29.71
N ARG A 24 -39.19 -5.67 29.10
CA ARG A 24 -38.43 -5.19 27.95
C ARG A 24 -38.71 -6.03 26.73
N GLU A 25 -38.99 -5.37 25.62
CA GLU A 25 -39.19 -6.02 24.32
C GLU A 25 -37.91 -5.93 23.50
N TYR A 26 -37.48 -7.06 22.96
CA TYR A 26 -36.32 -7.18 22.09
C TYR A 26 -36.75 -7.71 20.74
N THR A 27 -36.07 -7.24 19.69
CA THR A 27 -36.25 -7.75 18.33
C THR A 27 -34.95 -8.35 17.84
N LEU A 28 -34.93 -9.66 17.65
CA LEU A 28 -33.79 -10.38 17.06
C LEU A 28 -33.98 -10.39 15.54
N LYS A 29 -33.06 -9.73 14.83
CA LYS A 29 -32.98 -9.79 13.36
C LYS A 29 -31.82 -10.71 12.96
N ILE A 30 -32.15 -11.82 12.28
CA ILE A 30 -31.15 -12.72 11.74
C ILE A 30 -30.87 -12.30 10.31
N ARG A 31 -29.63 -11.90 10.03
CA ARG A 31 -29.16 -11.65 8.67
C ARG A 31 -28.46 -12.91 8.16
N ARG A 32 -29.04 -13.55 7.16
CA ARG A 32 -28.37 -14.62 6.43
C ARG A 32 -27.48 -14.01 5.36
N HIS A 33 -26.23 -14.37 5.35
CA HIS A 33 -25.36 -14.10 4.19
C HIS A 33 -25.96 -14.78 2.96
N LYS A 34 -26.16 -14.02 1.90
CA LYS A 34 -26.71 -14.54 0.63
C LYS A 34 -25.64 -15.10 -0.29
N GLN A 35 -24.38 -14.86 0.04
CA GLN A 35 -23.24 -15.41 -0.69
C GLN A 35 -22.66 -16.59 0.07
N ASP A 36 -22.27 -17.61 -0.67
CA ASP A 36 -21.46 -18.70 -0.16
C ASP A 36 -20.15 -18.08 0.38
N PRO A 37 -19.74 -18.35 1.64
CA PRO A 37 -18.49 -17.83 2.18
C PRO A 37 -17.27 -18.14 1.32
N ASP A 38 -17.32 -19.25 0.58
CA ASP A 38 -16.25 -19.72 -0.28
C ASP A 38 -16.35 -19.21 -1.73
N SER A 39 -17.40 -18.43 -2.07
CA SER A 39 -17.54 -17.84 -3.39
C SER A 39 -17.05 -16.38 -3.40
N LEU A 40 -15.97 -16.13 -4.11
CA LEU A 40 -15.52 -14.79 -4.47
C LEU A 40 -16.20 -14.39 -5.77
N VAL A 41 -17.09 -13.40 -5.70
CA VAL A 41 -17.68 -12.80 -6.90
C VAL A 41 -16.81 -11.58 -7.26
N TRP A 42 -16.15 -11.69 -8.40
CA TRP A 42 -15.38 -10.59 -8.97
C TRP A 42 -16.26 -9.84 -9.97
N ASP A 43 -16.67 -8.64 -9.61
CA ASP A 43 -17.34 -7.74 -10.54
C ASP A 43 -16.34 -6.81 -11.18
N ARG A 44 -16.40 -6.72 -12.52
CA ARG A 44 -15.63 -5.73 -13.24
C ARG A 44 -16.24 -4.35 -13.00
N MET A 45 -15.46 -3.39 -12.55
CA MET A 45 -15.91 -2.01 -12.45
C MET A 45 -16.43 -1.52 -13.81
N ALA A 46 -17.63 -0.95 -13.80
CA ALA A 46 -18.31 -0.53 -15.04
C ALA A 46 -17.59 0.62 -15.77
N SER A 47 -16.83 1.44 -15.06
CA SER A 47 -16.03 2.52 -15.63
C SER A 47 -14.65 2.01 -15.98
N ALA A 48 -14.36 1.90 -17.27
CA ALA A 48 -12.99 1.67 -17.71
C ALA A 48 -12.13 2.91 -17.38
N LEU A 49 -10.87 2.67 -17.03
CA LEU A 49 -9.86 3.73 -17.00
C LEU A 49 -9.88 4.45 -18.35
N PRO A 50 -9.97 5.79 -18.41
CA PRO A 50 -10.03 6.51 -19.66
C PRO A 50 -8.74 6.27 -20.44
N GLY A 51 -8.85 5.42 -21.48
CA GLY A 51 -7.81 5.27 -22.49
C GLY A 51 -6.41 4.94 -22.01
N ILE A 52 -6.24 4.29 -20.84
CA ILE A 52 -4.91 3.80 -20.45
C ILE A 52 -4.50 2.81 -21.53
N PRO A 53 -3.49 3.14 -22.34
CA PRO A 53 -2.96 2.18 -23.29
C PRO A 53 -2.47 0.97 -22.50
N SER A 54 -2.60 -0.22 -23.06
CA SER A 54 -2.00 -1.44 -22.51
C SER A 54 -0.47 -1.30 -22.59
N VAL A 55 0.10 -0.51 -21.68
CA VAL A 55 1.56 -0.32 -21.59
C VAL A 55 2.11 -1.20 -20.50
N LYS A 56 3.25 -1.79 -20.75
CA LYS A 56 4.01 -2.50 -19.73
C LYS A 56 4.47 -1.50 -18.66
N GLY A 57 4.43 -1.90 -17.40
CA GLY A 57 5.01 -1.10 -16.33
C GLY A 57 4.07 -0.07 -15.72
N GLN A 58 2.79 -0.36 -15.61
CA GLN A 58 1.87 0.45 -14.81
C GLN A 58 2.04 0.17 -13.31
N LYS A 59 1.87 1.19 -12.48
CA LYS A 59 1.84 1.05 -11.01
C LYS A 59 0.59 1.69 -10.44
N ALA A 60 -0.21 0.90 -9.74
CA ALA A 60 -1.32 1.40 -8.94
C ALA A 60 -0.86 1.63 -7.50
N ILE A 61 -1.27 2.73 -6.89
CA ILE A 61 -0.93 3.09 -5.52
C ILE A 61 -2.03 3.96 -4.89
N LEU A 62 -2.26 3.79 -3.60
CA LEU A 62 -3.07 4.72 -2.81
C LEU A 62 -2.21 5.93 -2.44
N PHE A 63 -2.71 7.12 -2.75
CA PHE A 63 -2.00 8.36 -2.48
C PHE A 63 -3.00 9.50 -2.29
N ASN A 64 -2.88 10.25 -1.19
CA ASN A 64 -3.76 11.36 -0.82
C ASN A 64 -5.25 10.97 -0.85
N ASN A 65 -5.60 9.78 -0.32
CA ASN A 65 -6.93 9.18 -0.28
C ASN A 65 -7.54 8.78 -1.63
N ASP A 66 -6.82 8.92 -2.73
CA ASP A 66 -7.24 8.50 -4.05
C ASP A 66 -6.45 7.25 -4.50
N LEU A 67 -7.05 6.48 -5.39
CA LEU A 67 -6.35 5.42 -6.11
C LEU A 67 -5.75 6.02 -7.38
N TRP A 68 -4.43 5.98 -7.46
CA TRP A 68 -3.66 6.45 -8.60
C TRP A 68 -3.13 5.29 -9.42
N VAL A 69 -3.05 5.48 -10.73
CA VAL A 69 -2.35 4.61 -11.66
C VAL A 69 -1.34 5.44 -12.44
N PHE A 70 -0.07 5.16 -12.22
CA PHE A 70 1.05 5.79 -12.89
C PHE A 70 1.48 4.97 -14.10
N THR A 71 1.69 5.64 -15.20
CA THR A 71 2.36 5.14 -16.41
C THR A 71 3.59 6.00 -16.68
N GLN A 72 4.41 5.65 -17.68
CA GLN A 72 5.55 6.47 -18.05
C GLN A 72 5.15 7.88 -18.55
N ASN A 73 3.94 8.03 -19.10
CA ASN A 73 3.55 9.25 -19.82
C ASN A 73 2.43 10.03 -19.14
N ALA A 74 1.68 9.42 -18.22
CA ALA A 74 0.52 10.04 -17.59
C ALA A 74 0.16 9.33 -16.29
N ALA A 75 -0.48 10.05 -15.39
CA ALA A 75 -1.15 9.49 -14.23
C ALA A 75 -2.67 9.59 -14.39
N TYR A 76 -3.36 8.65 -13.77
CA TYR A 76 -4.82 8.59 -13.70
C TYR A 76 -5.20 8.41 -12.23
N LYS A 77 -6.30 9.02 -11.82
CA LYS A 77 -6.77 8.91 -10.45
C LYS A 77 -8.27 8.71 -10.36
N THR A 78 -8.72 8.11 -9.29
CA THR A 78 -10.13 8.01 -8.90
C THR A 78 -10.26 8.04 -7.40
N SER A 79 -11.39 8.59 -6.92
CA SER A 79 -11.72 8.51 -5.49
C SER A 79 -11.82 7.06 -5.02
N THR A 80 -11.44 6.80 -3.78
CA THR A 80 -11.64 5.50 -3.13
C THR A 80 -13.07 5.32 -2.61
N LYS A 81 -13.90 6.35 -2.62
CA LYS A 81 -15.29 6.30 -2.17
C LYS A 81 -16.19 5.76 -3.28
N PRO A 82 -17.01 4.71 -3.03
CA PRO A 82 -17.84 4.09 -4.07
C PRO A 82 -18.80 5.03 -4.80
N SER A 83 -19.29 6.06 -4.11
CA SER A 83 -20.20 7.07 -4.69
C SER A 83 -19.52 8.07 -5.61
N GLU A 84 -18.20 8.13 -5.59
CA GLU A 84 -17.38 9.11 -6.30
C GLU A 84 -16.43 8.46 -7.31
N TYR A 85 -16.64 7.17 -7.62
CA TYR A 85 -15.81 6.48 -8.61
C TYR A 85 -15.95 7.14 -9.98
N GLY A 86 -14.85 7.59 -10.50
CA GLY A 86 -14.73 8.12 -11.85
C GLY A 86 -13.26 8.35 -12.15
N TRP A 87 -12.73 7.64 -13.15
CA TRP A 87 -11.35 7.82 -13.54
C TRP A 87 -11.17 9.13 -14.29
N GLU A 88 -10.20 9.90 -13.87
CA GLU A 88 -9.75 11.11 -14.56
C GLU A 88 -8.27 11.03 -14.86
N THR A 89 -7.85 11.64 -15.95
CA THR A 89 -6.44 11.87 -16.22
C THR A 89 -5.98 13.02 -15.35
N ALA A 90 -4.90 12.81 -14.61
CA ALA A 90 -4.27 13.87 -13.85
C ALA A 90 -3.59 14.87 -14.80
N ASP A 91 -3.18 16.01 -14.26
CA ASP A 91 -2.39 16.98 -15.04
C ASP A 91 -1.10 16.35 -15.58
N ALA A 92 -0.55 16.96 -16.63
CA ALA A 92 0.68 16.49 -17.24
C ALA A 92 1.83 16.53 -16.22
N TYR A 93 2.68 15.51 -16.27
CA TYR A 93 3.88 15.47 -15.44
C TYR A 93 4.79 16.67 -15.67
N ILE A 94 5.36 17.15 -14.58
CA ILE A 94 6.43 18.15 -14.57
C ILE A 94 7.67 17.46 -14.00
N ASP A 95 8.74 17.43 -14.79
CA ASP A 95 10.04 16.85 -14.44
C ASP A 95 10.01 15.36 -14.01
N PHE A 96 8.97 14.61 -14.45
CA PHE A 96 8.94 13.16 -14.25
C PHE A 96 10.07 12.48 -15.03
N PRO A 97 10.89 11.62 -14.39
CA PRO A 97 12.02 11.01 -15.06
C PRO A 97 11.57 10.05 -16.18
N THR A 98 12.12 10.23 -17.36
CA THR A 98 11.79 9.43 -18.54
C THR A 98 12.25 7.97 -18.46
N ASP A 99 13.19 7.69 -17.56
CA ASP A 99 13.73 6.37 -17.24
C ASP A 99 13.24 5.83 -15.87
N ALA A 100 12.06 6.28 -15.44
CA ALA A 100 11.48 5.85 -14.17
C ALA A 100 11.16 4.33 -14.15
N LYS A 101 11.60 3.66 -13.11
CA LYS A 101 11.26 2.26 -12.82
C LYS A 101 9.95 2.21 -12.04
N LEU A 102 8.81 2.24 -12.73
CA LEU A 102 7.48 2.32 -12.11
C LEU A 102 7.24 1.26 -11.02
N ALA A 103 7.83 0.08 -11.13
CA ALA A 103 7.73 -0.96 -10.11
C ALA A 103 8.28 -0.52 -8.74
N THR A 104 9.21 0.45 -8.72
CA THR A 104 9.84 0.96 -7.49
C THR A 104 9.07 2.11 -6.85
N LEU A 105 7.97 2.57 -7.46
CA LEU A 105 7.16 3.65 -6.92
C LEU A 105 6.57 3.23 -5.57
N VAL A 106 6.79 4.04 -4.55
CA VAL A 106 6.28 3.86 -3.20
C VAL A 106 5.69 5.16 -2.66
N ASN A 107 4.79 5.03 -1.68
CA ASN A 107 4.19 6.13 -0.94
C ASN A 107 4.58 6.04 0.53
N VAL A 108 5.26 7.04 1.05
CA VAL A 108 5.59 7.17 2.46
C VAL A 108 4.62 8.13 3.13
N LYS A 109 4.00 7.68 4.19
CA LYS A 109 3.16 8.52 5.04
C LYS A 109 3.99 9.12 6.16
N TYR A 110 4.07 10.44 6.19
CA TYR A 110 4.74 11.19 7.25
C TYR A 110 3.71 11.72 8.25
N GLU A 111 3.91 11.41 9.52
CA GLU A 111 3.08 11.86 10.63
C GLU A 111 3.86 12.87 11.47
N GLU A 112 3.29 14.05 11.69
CA GLU A 112 3.91 15.10 12.47
C GLU A 112 3.61 14.90 13.97
N GLY A 113 4.49 14.12 14.64
CA GLY A 113 4.43 13.91 16.10
C GLY A 113 3.37 12.90 16.55
N ALA A 114 3.55 12.38 17.75
CA ALA A 114 2.70 11.31 18.32
C ALA A 114 1.23 11.72 18.60
N THR A 115 0.92 12.99 18.54
CA THR A 115 -0.44 13.55 18.81
C THR A 115 -0.99 14.35 17.63
N SER A 116 -0.24 14.46 16.55
CA SER A 116 -0.65 15.23 15.37
C SER A 116 -1.67 14.44 14.55
N THR A 117 -2.75 15.12 14.17
CA THR A 117 -3.68 14.62 13.14
C THR A 117 -3.22 15.01 11.72
N THR A 118 -2.11 15.74 11.62
CA THR A 118 -1.55 16.19 10.34
C THR A 118 -0.65 15.11 9.80
N SER A 119 -1.01 14.55 8.67
CA SER A 119 -0.15 13.62 7.92
C SER A 119 0.03 14.17 6.51
N ARG A 120 1.23 14.01 5.96
CA ARG A 120 1.50 14.22 4.55
C ARG A 120 1.95 12.91 3.92
N GLU A 121 1.61 12.73 2.69
CA GLU A 121 2.07 11.60 1.90
C GLU A 121 3.09 12.09 0.87
N GLN A 122 4.07 11.26 0.57
CA GLN A 122 5.13 11.59 -0.37
C GLN A 122 5.50 10.36 -1.19
N LEU A 123 5.45 10.52 -2.50
CA LEU A 123 5.83 9.50 -3.47
C LEU A 123 7.33 9.54 -3.72
N TYR A 124 7.92 8.36 -3.91
CA TYR A 124 9.31 8.20 -4.32
C TYR A 124 9.40 7.16 -5.42
N ILE A 125 10.33 7.37 -6.36
CA ILE A 125 10.58 6.45 -7.49
C ILE A 125 12.07 6.42 -7.81
N VAL A 126 12.55 5.25 -8.24
CA VAL A 126 13.93 5.06 -8.69
C VAL A 126 13.96 5.05 -10.22
N THR A 127 15.01 5.60 -10.80
CA THR A 127 15.29 5.58 -12.24
C THR A 127 16.21 4.41 -12.63
N GLU A 128 16.34 4.13 -13.92
CA GLU A 128 17.33 3.15 -14.41
C GLU A 128 18.76 3.58 -14.06
N ASN A 129 19.01 4.90 -13.95
CA ASN A 129 20.27 5.45 -13.52
C ASN A 129 20.45 5.45 -11.98
N LYS A 130 19.57 4.75 -11.26
CA LYS A 130 19.61 4.58 -9.79
C LYS A 130 19.47 5.88 -9.00
N GLN A 131 18.94 6.92 -9.60
CA GLN A 131 18.60 8.16 -8.95
C GLN A 131 17.18 8.08 -8.35
N VAL A 132 16.95 8.81 -7.27
CA VAL A 132 15.62 8.87 -6.64
C VAL A 132 14.97 10.20 -6.95
N PHE A 133 13.71 10.13 -7.35
CA PHE A 133 12.83 11.29 -7.50
C PHE A 133 11.68 11.20 -6.51
N THR A 134 11.12 12.34 -6.14
CA THR A 134 10.01 12.47 -5.20
C THR A 134 8.95 13.41 -5.69
N SER A 135 7.71 13.23 -5.20
CA SER A 135 6.59 14.10 -5.46
C SER A 135 5.62 14.13 -4.27
N GLN A 136 5.05 15.29 -3.99
CA GLN A 136 4.01 15.46 -2.96
C GLN A 136 2.59 15.54 -3.54
N ASP A 137 2.46 15.70 -4.85
CA ASP A 137 1.18 15.84 -5.55
C ASP A 137 0.95 14.79 -6.64
N GLY A 138 1.97 13.98 -6.95
CA GLY A 138 1.96 13.00 -8.03
C GLY A 138 2.20 13.58 -9.44
N ILE A 139 2.35 14.89 -9.55
CA ILE A 139 2.48 15.62 -10.82
C ILE A 139 3.86 16.25 -10.96
N GLN A 140 4.28 17.03 -9.96
CA GLN A 140 5.59 17.68 -9.95
C GLN A 140 6.61 16.80 -9.27
N TRP A 141 7.72 16.53 -9.95
CA TRP A 141 8.76 15.62 -9.47
C TRP A 141 10.09 16.35 -9.35
N GLU A 142 10.86 16.00 -8.34
CA GLU A 142 12.19 16.55 -8.10
C GLU A 142 13.15 15.44 -7.70
N ILE A 143 14.42 15.63 -8.05
CA ILE A 143 15.47 14.69 -7.65
C ILE A 143 15.79 14.83 -6.15
N VAL A 144 16.10 13.71 -5.50
CA VAL A 144 16.54 13.64 -4.10
C VAL A 144 18.06 13.32 -4.05
N PRO A 145 18.95 14.32 -4.12
CA PRO A 145 20.38 14.07 -4.29
C PRO A 145 21.04 13.32 -3.13
N LYS A 146 20.50 13.49 -1.92
CA LYS A 146 21.05 12.90 -0.69
C LYS A 146 20.86 11.38 -0.58
N LEU A 147 19.99 10.79 -1.38
CA LEU A 147 19.81 9.34 -1.42
C LEU A 147 20.89 8.63 -2.26
N GLY A 148 21.73 9.39 -2.95
CA GLY A 148 22.82 8.83 -3.74
C GLY A 148 22.41 8.39 -5.15
N SER A 149 23.29 7.63 -5.80
CA SER A 149 23.14 7.15 -7.18
C SER A 149 23.36 5.63 -7.30
N ASP A 150 23.20 4.90 -6.22
CA ASP A 150 23.34 3.44 -6.15
C ASP A 150 22.06 2.73 -5.70
N VAL A 151 20.92 3.43 -5.70
CA VAL A 151 19.65 2.92 -5.22
C VAL A 151 19.07 1.92 -6.21
N GLN A 152 18.76 0.72 -5.71
CA GLN A 152 18.14 -0.36 -6.48
C GLN A 152 16.61 -0.35 -6.36
N ALA A 153 16.13 -0.14 -5.13
CA ALA A 153 14.72 -0.11 -4.83
C ALA A 153 14.41 0.68 -3.57
N LEU A 154 13.14 0.99 -3.39
CA LEU A 154 12.59 1.67 -2.24
C LEU A 154 11.50 0.82 -1.62
N VAL A 155 11.38 0.87 -0.30
CA VAL A 155 10.30 0.23 0.46
C VAL A 155 9.69 1.25 1.42
N ALA A 156 8.36 1.37 1.39
CA ALA A 156 7.59 2.21 2.28
C ALA A 156 6.65 1.33 3.10
N GLY A 157 7.13 0.86 4.24
CA GLY A 157 6.39 -0.06 5.11
C GLY A 157 5.92 0.55 6.41
N PHE A 158 6.55 1.63 6.84
CA PHE A 158 6.32 2.22 8.16
C PHE A 158 6.11 3.73 8.05
N PRO A 159 5.30 4.33 8.94
CA PRO A 159 5.20 5.78 9.03
C PRO A 159 6.58 6.42 9.22
N ASN A 160 6.78 7.57 8.62
CA ASN A 160 8.02 8.35 8.70
C ASN A 160 9.29 7.59 8.25
N THR A 161 9.14 6.50 7.46
CA THR A 161 10.27 5.66 7.12
C THR A 161 10.29 5.32 5.64
N LEU A 162 11.30 5.81 4.94
CA LEU A 162 11.67 5.33 3.61
C LEU A 162 12.86 4.39 3.77
N THR A 163 12.69 3.12 3.43
CA THR A 163 13.77 2.16 3.35
C THR A 163 14.38 2.18 1.95
N VAL A 164 15.69 2.28 1.90
CA VAL A 164 16.47 2.38 0.66
C VAL A 164 17.36 1.15 0.54
N ILE A 165 17.18 0.40 -0.53
CA ILE A 165 18.00 -0.76 -0.89
C ILE A 165 19.02 -0.31 -1.91
N THR A 166 20.28 -0.58 -1.64
CA THR A 166 21.40 -0.25 -2.51
C THR A 166 22.16 -1.50 -2.93
N ASP A 167 23.15 -1.35 -3.79
CA ASP A 167 24.05 -2.45 -4.16
C ASP A 167 24.79 -3.03 -2.94
N ASN A 168 24.98 -2.24 -1.90
CA ASN A 168 25.86 -2.57 -0.77
C ASN A 168 25.12 -2.87 0.53
N GLY A 169 23.79 -2.69 0.56
CA GLY A 169 23.04 -2.92 1.79
C GLY A 169 21.71 -2.18 1.83
N VAL A 170 21.27 -1.91 3.03
CA VAL A 170 20.01 -1.24 3.31
C VAL A 170 20.21 -0.14 4.36
N TYR A 171 19.48 0.94 4.22
CA TYR A 171 19.34 1.96 5.24
C TYR A 171 17.93 2.54 5.22
N SER A 172 17.56 3.27 6.25
CA SER A 172 16.31 4.02 6.28
C SER A 172 16.55 5.51 6.54
N THR A 173 15.60 6.32 6.08
CA THR A 173 15.58 7.76 6.28
C THR A 173 14.15 8.26 6.51
N SER A 174 14.02 9.37 7.22
CA SER A 174 12.75 10.09 7.42
C SER A 174 12.76 11.51 6.87
N ASP A 175 13.88 11.96 6.29
CA ASP A 175 14.16 13.33 5.92
C ASP A 175 14.86 13.47 4.55
N ASN A 176 14.45 12.64 3.59
CA ASN A 176 15.00 12.63 2.23
C ASN A 176 16.51 12.35 2.19
N GLY A 177 17.04 11.58 3.14
CA GLY A 177 18.44 11.17 3.16
C GLY A 177 19.39 12.14 3.87
N GLU A 178 18.89 13.22 4.49
CA GLU A 178 19.74 14.08 5.33
C GLU A 178 20.31 13.29 6.51
N SER A 179 19.48 12.40 7.10
CA SER A 179 19.91 11.42 8.09
C SER A 179 19.68 10.02 7.58
N GLN A 180 20.69 9.18 7.63
CA GLN A 180 20.62 7.79 7.21
C GLN A 180 20.86 6.87 8.41
N ASN A 181 19.88 6.00 8.68
CA ASN A 181 19.98 4.98 9.71
C ASN A 181 20.35 3.65 9.06
N SER A 182 21.57 3.20 9.28
CA SER A 182 22.03 1.91 8.75
C SER A 182 21.10 0.77 9.15
N GLY A 183 20.84 -0.10 8.20
CA GLY A 183 20.11 -1.35 8.39
C GLY A 183 20.98 -2.54 8.04
N GLN A 184 20.39 -3.72 8.12
CA GLN A 184 21.08 -4.97 7.79
C GLN A 184 20.12 -6.04 7.31
N PHE A 185 20.65 -6.94 6.48
CA PHE A 185 20.06 -8.24 6.21
C PHE A 185 20.73 -9.27 7.12
N ASP A 186 19.95 -10.15 7.73
CA ASP A 186 20.45 -11.18 8.64
C ASP A 186 21.37 -12.18 7.90
N ASP A 187 21.09 -12.42 6.63
CA ASP A 187 21.99 -13.18 5.73
C ASP A 187 22.37 -12.34 4.51
N THR A 188 23.61 -11.87 4.47
CA THR A 188 24.14 -11.04 3.40
C THR A 188 24.36 -11.79 2.08
N ASN A 189 24.39 -13.13 2.08
CA ASN A 189 24.56 -13.92 0.84
C ASN A 189 23.35 -13.80 -0.09
N TYR A 190 22.18 -13.48 0.46
CA TYR A 190 20.92 -13.36 -0.27
C TYR A 190 20.41 -11.93 -0.33
N HIS A 191 21.28 -10.96 -0.12
CA HIS A 191 20.94 -9.54 -0.24
C HIS A 191 20.30 -9.25 -1.61
N PRO A 192 19.04 -8.76 -1.64
CA PRO A 192 18.35 -8.54 -2.90
C PRO A 192 18.87 -7.26 -3.57
N THR A 193 19.27 -7.37 -4.82
CA THR A 193 19.75 -6.24 -5.64
C THR A 193 18.91 -5.98 -6.88
N ALA A 194 17.93 -6.86 -7.18
CA ALA A 194 17.09 -6.74 -8.34
C ALA A 194 15.68 -7.32 -8.11
N ASN A 195 14.74 -6.96 -8.97
CA ASN A 195 13.36 -7.44 -8.97
C ASN A 195 12.70 -7.37 -7.59
N ILE A 196 12.88 -6.25 -6.89
CA ILE A 196 12.44 -6.07 -5.52
C ILE A 196 10.97 -5.63 -5.50
N TYR A 197 10.16 -6.39 -4.78
CA TYR A 197 8.75 -6.11 -4.52
C TYR A 197 8.49 -6.20 -3.02
N SER A 198 7.64 -5.33 -2.52
CA SER A 198 7.28 -5.32 -1.11
C SER A 198 5.78 -5.14 -0.92
N ALA A 199 5.30 -5.65 0.21
CA ALA A 199 3.94 -5.46 0.69
C ALA A 199 3.94 -5.30 2.21
N ASN A 200 3.00 -4.50 2.70
CA ASN A 200 2.81 -4.31 4.12
C ASN A 200 1.65 -5.16 4.60
N PHE A 201 1.73 -5.65 5.81
CA PHE A 201 0.64 -6.33 6.49
C PHE A 201 0.66 -6.01 7.98
N GLU A 202 -0.50 -6.01 8.57
CA GLU A 202 -0.66 -5.79 9.99
C GLU A 202 -1.01 -7.11 10.67
N THR A 203 -0.27 -7.43 11.71
CA THR A 203 -0.60 -8.53 12.61
C THR A 203 -1.37 -7.99 13.81
N ASN A 204 -1.91 -8.87 14.67
CA ASN A 204 -2.56 -8.43 15.91
C ASN A 204 -1.63 -7.64 16.86
N TYR A 205 -0.34 -7.62 16.58
CA TYR A 205 0.66 -7.04 17.48
C TYR A 205 1.44 -5.87 16.88
N GLN A 206 1.66 -5.89 15.57
CA GLN A 206 2.51 -4.88 14.92
C GLN A 206 2.35 -4.86 13.39
N LEU A 207 2.71 -3.72 12.82
CA LEU A 207 2.91 -3.57 11.38
C LEU A 207 4.20 -4.30 10.97
N GLN A 208 4.13 -5.01 9.86
CA GLN A 208 5.28 -5.69 9.24
C GLN A 208 5.33 -5.41 7.75
N THR A 209 6.52 -5.50 7.21
CA THR A 209 6.74 -5.42 5.76
C THR A 209 7.42 -6.70 5.31
N ILE A 210 6.88 -7.34 4.29
CA ILE A 210 7.54 -8.41 3.56
C ILE A 210 8.13 -7.87 2.26
N MET A 211 9.30 -8.34 1.91
CA MET A 211 10.00 -8.02 0.68
C MET A 211 10.51 -9.28 0.02
N VAL A 212 10.45 -9.36 -1.30
CA VAL A 212 11.09 -10.40 -2.11
C VAL A 212 11.94 -9.74 -3.18
N GLY A 213 13.04 -10.35 -3.52
CA GLY A 213 13.95 -9.87 -4.56
C GLY A 213 14.98 -10.92 -4.92
N THR A 214 15.75 -10.67 -5.97
CA THR A 214 16.82 -11.55 -6.43
C THR A 214 18.17 -10.90 -6.19
N THR A 215 19.23 -11.71 -6.09
CA THR A 215 20.62 -11.24 -6.02
C THR A 215 21.14 -10.80 -7.39
N SER A 216 20.43 -11.16 -8.47
CA SER A 216 20.69 -10.73 -9.84
C SER A 216 19.41 -10.70 -10.66
N ASN A 217 19.43 -10.06 -11.84
CA ASN A 217 18.27 -9.94 -12.72
C ASN A 217 17.70 -11.26 -13.23
N SER A 218 18.46 -12.34 -13.17
CA SER A 218 18.10 -13.62 -13.80
C SER A 218 18.08 -14.83 -12.85
N ASP A 219 18.60 -14.71 -11.63
CA ASP A 219 18.69 -15.84 -10.71
C ASP A 219 17.52 -15.86 -9.72
N LEU A 220 16.41 -16.44 -10.15
CA LEU A 220 15.24 -16.63 -9.29
C LEU A 220 15.44 -17.74 -8.24
N SER A 221 16.46 -18.60 -8.39
CA SER A 221 16.74 -19.68 -7.44
C SER A 221 17.26 -19.15 -6.09
N GLN A 222 17.73 -17.91 -6.07
CA GLN A 222 18.24 -17.23 -4.87
C GLN A 222 17.23 -16.23 -4.27
N THR A 223 15.97 -16.32 -4.66
CA THR A 223 14.92 -15.47 -4.09
C THR A 223 14.57 -15.95 -2.69
N VAL A 224 14.72 -15.04 -1.71
CA VAL A 224 14.38 -15.27 -0.31
C VAL A 224 13.37 -14.20 0.11
N PRO A 225 12.24 -14.56 0.76
CA PRO A 225 11.37 -13.57 1.37
C PRO A 225 12.03 -12.99 2.62
N TRP A 226 11.98 -11.69 2.74
CA TRP A 226 12.53 -10.95 3.87
C TRP A 226 11.40 -10.25 4.62
N VAL A 227 11.45 -10.28 5.94
CA VAL A 227 10.47 -9.60 6.81
C VAL A 227 11.18 -8.58 7.69
N SER A 228 10.56 -7.43 7.88
CA SER A 228 11.02 -6.38 8.79
C SER A 228 9.88 -5.83 9.63
N ASN A 229 10.20 -5.43 10.87
CA ASN A 229 9.31 -4.76 11.81
C ASN A 229 9.63 -3.27 11.95
N ASP A 230 10.73 -2.80 11.38
CA ASP A 230 11.24 -1.44 11.55
C ASP A 230 11.76 -0.79 10.26
N GLY A 231 11.72 -1.52 9.14
CA GLY A 231 12.23 -1.07 7.85
C GLY A 231 13.75 -1.04 7.73
N ARG A 232 14.49 -1.48 8.75
CA ARG A 232 15.98 -1.47 8.79
C ARG A 232 16.55 -2.87 8.91
N ASN A 233 16.04 -3.66 9.85
CA ASN A 233 16.51 -5.01 10.09
C ASN A 233 15.62 -6.01 9.37
N TRP A 234 16.22 -6.83 8.50
CA TRP A 234 15.53 -7.75 7.63
C TRP A 234 15.94 -9.18 7.90
N PHE A 235 14.96 -10.04 8.10
CA PHE A 235 15.10 -11.47 8.42
C PHE A 235 14.46 -12.32 7.32
N PRO A 236 15.05 -13.46 6.94
CA PRO A 236 14.48 -14.37 5.95
C PRO A 236 13.25 -15.13 6.48
#